data_869abc958e1b61ebdad0c1e8bb7b3599
#
_entry.id   869abc958e1b61ebdad0c1e8bb7b3599
#
_cell.length_a   1.000
_cell.length_b   1.000
_cell.length_c   1.000
_cell.angle_alpha   90.00
_cell.angle_beta   90.00
_cell.angle_gamma   90.00
#
_symmetry.space_group_name_H-M   'P 1'
#
loop_
_entity.id
_entity.type
_entity.pdbx_description
1 polymer ?
#
loop_
_entity_poly.entity_id
_entity_poly.type
_entity_poly.pdbx_seq_one_letter_code
_entity_poly.pdbx_strand_id
1 'polypeptide(L)'
;GVARRRATKTRRVDAATSRRRGGGARPRALASDADADEILGVYVTASAEDIRAAPVRASDGTFLRAGASTKLEAATASGVAAAVKRLVEQMEWTGAIGISLPGLVTRVEGERGDGARGTMARTDIERAVKQATGCETSISSGAEACGAAELAYGAGVELSGGEAKGLVMFCMIGGRFSTSLYDGGKVVKNFAGEKLSDGDGDVSGISTLPDIGGANDTDEAWAAFGERVREYLSELERKYKPDVIILGGKAGQNADKIMDKLTALNTKVVPGTLGFVAGVKGAALLAKQQIGLRETLAQVREAVGVQTGVSPQFVSDEQLKSVFDTFDTSKNGVLELNELVDATLALNVKVNDVQSLMDSLDLDANGVVTFDEWCRWWKSEVSTEAVTTIVSQDEWRRVLKMESKRLICLEVGFTFCRPCKAFARKYHQIAEQFPSVKFVYMNGNENGSTTILARDDLGVKSTPSFFLFRAGEKLHFHSGAKEERLRNAINRHMRDGEWPALAGPRPPVISEDEELRAAAAAEAT
;
A
#
# COMPACT_ATOMS: atom_id res chain seq x y z
N GLY A 1 -31.29 -74.27 48.16
CA GLY A 1 -30.16 -74.98 47.59
C GLY A 1 -29.00 -74.04 47.35
N VAL A 2 -28.00 -74.25 48.12
CA VAL A 2 -26.75 -73.53 48.23
C VAL A 2 -25.84 -73.84 47.04
N ALA A 3 -25.14 -72.87 46.44
CA ALA A 3 -23.78 -73.07 45.92
C ALA A 3 -23.01 -71.79 45.82
N ARG A 4 -22.00 -71.68 46.65
CA ARG A 4 -20.90 -70.71 46.60
C ARG A 4 -20.04 -70.93 45.37
N ARG A 5 -19.61 -69.86 44.70
CA ARG A 5 -18.34 -69.88 43.94
C ARG A 5 -17.48 -68.64 44.23
N ARG A 6 -16.23 -68.96 44.52
CA ARG A 6 -15.13 -68.08 44.94
C ARG A 6 -14.73 -67.10 43.84
N ALA A 7 -14.47 -65.85 44.25
CA ALA A 7 -13.79 -64.82 43.43
C ALA A 7 -12.28 -64.98 43.55
N THR A 8 -11.57 -65.01 42.41
CA THR A 8 -10.13 -64.93 42.32
C THR A 8 -9.76 -63.44 42.01
N LYS A 9 -9.00 -62.87 42.92
CA LYS A 9 -8.37 -61.53 42.76
C LYS A 9 -7.23 -61.59 41.72
N THR A 10 -7.32 -60.87 40.63
CA THR A 10 -6.19 -60.54 39.79
C THR A 10 -5.83 -59.06 40.00
N ARG A 11 -4.61 -58.84 40.47
CA ARG A 11 -3.95 -57.52 40.60
C ARG A 11 -3.76 -56.91 39.19
N ARG A 12 -4.32 -55.73 38.95
CA ARG A 12 -3.92 -54.86 37.84
C ARG A 12 -2.83 -53.92 38.35
N VAL A 13 -1.71 -53.92 37.63
CA VAL A 13 -0.58 -52.99 37.77
C VAL A 13 -0.98 -51.70 37.06
N ASP A 14 -1.01 -50.59 37.80
CA ASP A 14 -1.22 -49.27 37.25
C ASP A 14 0.07 -48.78 36.55
N ALA A 15 0.00 -48.70 35.21
CA ALA A 15 1.01 -47.99 34.42
C ALA A 15 0.57 -46.53 34.24
N ALA A 16 1.18 -45.64 34.99
CA ALA A 16 1.03 -44.19 34.83
C ALA A 16 1.69 -43.72 33.52
N THR A 17 0.89 -43.51 32.47
CA THR A 17 1.35 -42.79 31.27
C THR A 17 1.01 -41.30 31.39
N SER A 18 2.04 -40.51 31.61
CA SER A 18 1.99 -39.05 31.53
C SER A 18 1.58 -38.62 30.12
N ARG A 19 0.33 -38.22 29.94
CA ARG A 19 -0.08 -37.51 28.72
C ARG A 19 0.38 -36.07 28.79
N ARG A 20 1.49 -35.74 28.11
CA ARG A 20 1.83 -34.36 27.69
C ARG A 20 0.67 -33.83 26.83
N ARG A 21 -0.03 -32.83 27.32
CA ARG A 21 -0.97 -32.03 26.55
C ARG A 21 -0.16 -31.17 25.59
N GLY A 22 0.02 -31.64 24.35
CA GLY A 22 0.37 -30.79 23.23
C GLY A 22 -0.85 -29.97 22.87
N GLY A 23 -0.81 -28.68 23.12
CA GLY A 23 -1.81 -27.74 22.63
C GLY A 23 -1.65 -27.56 21.11
N GLY A 24 -2.21 -28.46 20.34
CA GLY A 24 -2.40 -28.25 18.92
C GLY A 24 -3.54 -27.26 18.75
N ALA A 25 -3.25 -26.08 18.19
CA ALA A 25 -4.26 -25.15 17.73
C ALA A 25 -5.19 -25.91 16.76
N ARG A 26 -6.48 -25.97 17.08
CA ARG A 26 -7.48 -26.50 16.15
C ARG A 26 -7.48 -25.60 14.91
N PRO A 27 -7.50 -26.14 13.69
CA PRO A 27 -7.74 -25.32 12.52
C PRO A 27 -9.09 -24.61 12.72
N ARG A 28 -9.07 -23.27 12.59
CA ARG A 28 -10.24 -22.42 12.68
C ARG A 28 -11.21 -22.88 11.59
N ALA A 29 -12.44 -23.25 11.97
CA ALA A 29 -13.51 -23.48 10.99
C ALA A 29 -13.61 -22.21 10.13
N LEU A 30 -13.78 -22.36 8.82
CA LEU A 30 -14.09 -21.27 7.90
C LEU A 30 -15.27 -20.50 8.51
N ALA A 31 -15.07 -19.20 8.73
CA ALA A 31 -16.13 -18.33 9.21
C ALA A 31 -17.32 -18.43 8.24
N SER A 32 -18.54 -18.41 8.75
CA SER A 32 -19.72 -18.33 7.89
C SER A 32 -19.74 -16.97 7.18
N ASP A 33 -20.38 -16.87 6.02
CA ASP A 33 -20.50 -15.59 5.28
C ASP A 33 -21.08 -14.47 6.17
N ALA A 34 -21.90 -14.82 7.17
CA ALA A 34 -22.43 -13.89 8.16
C ALA A 34 -21.34 -13.36 9.11
N ASP A 35 -20.40 -14.22 9.54
CA ASP A 35 -19.28 -13.80 10.42
C ASP A 35 -18.26 -12.94 9.67
N ALA A 36 -18.14 -13.12 8.35
CA ALA A 36 -17.25 -12.33 7.49
C ALA A 36 -17.75 -10.89 7.27
N ASP A 37 -19.04 -10.61 7.52
CA ASP A 37 -19.64 -9.27 7.41
C ASP A 37 -19.56 -8.45 8.70
N GLU A 38 -19.22 -9.10 9.81
CA GLU A 38 -19.11 -8.47 11.12
C GLU A 38 -17.66 -8.04 11.39
N ILE A 39 -17.41 -6.75 11.49
CA ILE A 39 -16.09 -6.17 11.66
C ILE A 39 -16.08 -5.24 12.88
N LEU A 40 -15.05 -5.32 13.72
CA LEU A 40 -14.82 -4.32 14.75
C LEU A 40 -14.24 -3.06 14.12
N GLY A 41 -15.06 -2.05 13.95
CA GLY A 41 -14.59 -0.72 13.55
C GLY A 41 -13.95 0.01 14.73
N VAL A 42 -12.74 0.51 14.53
CA VAL A 42 -11.98 1.26 15.54
C VAL A 42 -11.60 2.62 14.96
N TYR A 43 -11.86 3.67 15.68
CA TYR A 43 -11.54 5.04 15.31
C TYR A 43 -10.65 5.69 16.37
N VAL A 44 -9.47 6.13 15.96
CA VAL A 44 -8.58 6.95 16.78
C VAL A 44 -8.91 8.42 16.54
N THR A 45 -9.22 9.17 17.57
CA THR A 45 -9.59 10.58 17.46
C THR A 45 -8.45 11.45 16.93
N ALA A 46 -8.77 12.61 16.37
CA ALA A 46 -7.78 13.51 15.78
C ALA A 46 -6.72 14.01 16.78
N SER A 47 -7.08 14.10 18.09
CA SER A 47 -6.14 14.40 19.19
C SER A 47 -5.21 13.23 19.51
N ALA A 48 -5.51 12.02 19.01
CA ALA A 48 -4.84 10.78 19.36
C ALA A 48 -4.86 10.46 20.87
N GLU A 49 -5.89 10.91 21.58
CA GLU A 49 -6.07 10.66 23.02
C GLU A 49 -7.07 9.55 23.30
N ASP A 50 -8.11 9.45 22.49
CA ASP A 50 -9.20 8.51 22.66
C ASP A 50 -9.30 7.55 21.46
N ILE A 51 -9.60 6.29 21.78
CA ILE A 51 -9.94 5.26 20.79
C ILE A 51 -11.37 4.82 21.07
N ARG A 52 -12.19 4.79 20.01
CA ARG A 52 -13.57 4.31 20.04
C ARG A 52 -13.70 3.10 19.14
N ALA A 53 -14.45 2.11 19.59
CA ALA A 53 -14.70 0.90 18.81
C ALA A 53 -16.15 0.46 18.93
N ALA A 54 -16.68 -0.12 17.86
CA ALA A 54 -17.96 -0.81 17.89
C ALA A 54 -17.98 -1.91 16.80
N PRO A 55 -18.65 -3.05 17.06
CA PRO A 55 -18.94 -4.03 16.04
C PRO A 55 -19.96 -3.50 15.05
N VAL A 56 -19.62 -3.59 13.76
CA VAL A 56 -20.41 -3.05 12.65
C VAL A 56 -20.67 -4.17 11.65
N ARG A 57 -21.90 -4.26 11.15
CA ARG A 57 -22.19 -5.02 9.93
C ARG A 57 -21.78 -4.17 8.73
N ALA A 58 -20.73 -4.63 8.03
CA ALA A 58 -20.10 -3.82 6.98
C ALA A 58 -20.95 -3.70 5.69
N SER A 59 -21.99 -4.54 5.51
CA SER A 59 -22.89 -4.44 4.35
C SER A 59 -23.86 -3.27 4.44
N ASP A 60 -24.30 -2.87 5.65
CA ASP A 60 -25.32 -1.84 5.87
C ASP A 60 -24.93 -0.76 6.88
N GLY A 61 -23.75 -0.89 7.48
CA GLY A 61 -23.26 0.06 8.51
C GLY A 61 -23.99 -0.03 9.85
N THR A 62 -24.78 -1.06 10.12
CA THR A 62 -25.51 -1.23 11.37
C THR A 62 -24.58 -1.57 12.52
N PHE A 63 -24.73 -0.90 13.66
CA PHE A 63 -24.05 -1.29 14.89
C PHE A 63 -24.71 -2.55 15.47
N LEU A 64 -23.94 -3.60 15.68
CA LEU A 64 -24.44 -4.88 16.18
C LEU A 64 -24.68 -4.85 17.69
N ARG A 65 -23.93 -4.04 18.40
CA ARG A 65 -24.06 -3.81 19.85
C ARG A 65 -23.41 -2.48 20.24
N ALA A 66 -23.54 -2.08 21.51
CA ALA A 66 -22.96 -0.86 22.05
C ALA A 66 -21.44 -0.85 21.85
N GLY A 67 -20.93 0.32 21.51
CA GLY A 67 -19.49 0.57 21.39
C GLY A 67 -18.81 0.74 22.75
N ALA A 68 -17.49 0.70 22.72
CA ALA A 68 -16.61 0.96 23.86
C ALA A 68 -15.56 2.02 23.49
N SER A 69 -14.95 2.64 24.50
CA SER A 69 -13.85 3.57 24.31
C SER A 69 -12.77 3.37 25.37
N THR A 70 -11.54 3.72 25.02
CA THR A 70 -10.40 3.71 25.93
C THR A 70 -9.44 4.84 25.59
N LYS A 71 -8.57 5.18 26.55
CA LYS A 71 -7.50 6.17 26.32
C LYS A 71 -6.34 5.55 25.54
N LEU A 72 -5.74 6.36 24.68
CA LEU A 72 -4.46 6.04 24.04
C LEU A 72 -3.34 6.61 24.91
N GLU A 73 -2.59 5.73 25.58
CA GLU A 73 -1.53 6.15 26.51
C GLU A 73 -0.28 6.66 25.78
N ALA A 74 -0.04 6.14 24.57
CA ALA A 74 1.07 6.56 23.72
C ALA A 74 0.70 6.45 22.23
N ALA A 75 1.02 7.48 21.47
CA ALA A 75 0.86 7.49 20.01
C ALA A 75 2.00 6.69 19.32
N THR A 76 2.12 5.41 19.65
CA THR A 76 3.08 4.44 19.10
C THR A 76 2.34 3.19 18.62
N ALA A 77 2.97 2.39 17.77
CA ALA A 77 2.37 1.14 17.29
C ALA A 77 2.00 0.20 18.45
N SER A 78 2.86 0.10 19.46
CA SER A 78 2.60 -0.68 20.67
C SER A 78 1.49 -0.07 21.53
N GLY A 79 1.41 1.27 21.63
CA GLY A 79 0.35 1.96 22.36
C GLY A 79 -1.02 1.76 21.72
N VAL A 80 -1.12 1.89 20.40
CA VAL A 80 -2.35 1.58 19.64
C VAL A 80 -2.72 0.11 19.82
N ALA A 81 -1.76 -0.82 19.68
CA ALA A 81 -2.01 -2.24 19.86
C ALA A 81 -2.51 -2.58 21.27
N ALA A 82 -1.92 -1.99 22.31
CA ALA A 82 -2.36 -2.19 23.70
C ALA A 82 -3.78 -1.65 23.95
N ALA A 83 -4.11 -0.48 23.40
CA ALA A 83 -5.44 0.10 23.52
C ALA A 83 -6.51 -0.73 22.76
N VAL A 84 -6.19 -1.17 21.52
CA VAL A 84 -7.09 -2.04 20.73
C VAL A 84 -7.28 -3.37 21.43
N LYS A 85 -6.22 -3.96 22.01
CA LYS A 85 -6.31 -5.20 22.78
C LYS A 85 -7.29 -5.08 23.94
N ARG A 86 -7.22 -4.00 24.72
CA ARG A 86 -8.19 -3.75 25.82
C ARG A 86 -9.64 -3.72 25.31
N LEU A 87 -9.89 -3.07 24.16
CA LEU A 87 -11.23 -3.02 23.56
C LEU A 87 -11.69 -4.40 23.07
N VAL A 88 -10.79 -5.16 22.44
CA VAL A 88 -11.05 -6.54 21.99
C VAL A 88 -11.41 -7.44 23.16
N GLU A 89 -10.65 -7.38 24.26
CA GLU A 89 -10.91 -8.14 25.49
C GLU A 89 -12.22 -7.72 26.16
N GLN A 90 -12.47 -6.40 26.29
CA GLN A 90 -13.71 -5.85 26.87
C GLN A 90 -14.95 -6.26 26.08
N MET A 91 -14.81 -6.35 24.76
CA MET A 91 -15.90 -6.68 23.85
C MET A 91 -15.96 -8.18 23.50
N GLU A 92 -15.06 -9.01 24.04
CA GLU A 92 -14.93 -10.43 23.70
C GLU A 92 -14.92 -10.66 22.18
N TRP A 93 -14.17 -9.80 21.45
CA TRP A 93 -14.16 -9.79 20.00
C TRP A 93 -13.11 -10.76 19.44
N THR A 94 -13.50 -11.54 18.44
CA THR A 94 -12.63 -12.54 17.78
C THR A 94 -12.55 -12.39 16.26
N GLY A 95 -13.38 -11.52 15.67
CA GLY A 95 -13.45 -11.25 14.24
C GLY A 95 -12.35 -10.32 13.73
N ALA A 96 -12.49 -9.89 12.49
CA ALA A 96 -11.58 -8.92 11.89
C ALA A 96 -11.73 -7.51 12.50
N ILE A 97 -10.68 -6.70 12.38
CA ILE A 97 -10.60 -5.35 12.94
C ILE A 97 -10.24 -4.36 11.82
N GLY A 98 -11.05 -3.31 11.69
CA GLY A 98 -10.70 -2.14 10.89
C GLY A 98 -10.31 -0.98 11.79
N ILE A 99 -9.17 -0.33 11.52
CA ILE A 99 -8.68 0.80 12.31
C ILE A 99 -8.55 2.03 11.43
N SER A 100 -9.19 3.10 11.84
CA SER A 100 -9.02 4.42 11.24
C SER A 100 -8.13 5.29 12.11
N LEU A 101 -7.05 5.81 11.51
CA LEU A 101 -6.03 6.60 12.20
C LEU A 101 -6.01 8.05 11.70
N PRO A 102 -5.78 9.05 12.57
CA PRO A 102 -5.54 10.42 12.13
C PRO A 102 -4.24 10.52 11.34
N GLY A 103 -4.16 11.43 10.38
CA GLY A 103 -3.01 11.61 9.48
C GLY A 103 -1.65 11.87 10.14
N LEU A 104 -1.64 12.22 11.44
CA LEU A 104 -0.42 12.33 12.25
C LEU A 104 0.25 10.99 12.56
N VAL A 105 -0.49 9.92 12.45
CA VAL A 105 -0.07 8.57 12.84
C VAL A 105 0.35 7.76 11.62
N THR A 106 -0.07 8.18 10.43
CA THR A 106 0.21 7.46 9.20
C THR A 106 1.11 8.27 8.29
N ARG A 107 2.41 7.95 8.28
CA ARG A 107 3.31 8.36 7.20
C ARG A 107 3.51 7.19 6.26
N VAL A 108 3.41 7.46 4.97
CA VAL A 108 3.88 6.54 3.94
C VAL A 108 5.41 6.46 4.09
N GLU A 109 5.98 5.26 4.10
CA GLU A 109 7.42 5.06 4.13
C GLU A 109 8.06 5.85 2.98
N GLY A 110 8.97 6.77 3.31
CA GLY A 110 9.77 7.49 2.32
C GLY A 110 9.90 9.01 2.48
N GLU A 111 9.04 9.69 3.23
CA GLU A 111 9.16 11.14 3.42
C GLU A 111 9.92 11.50 4.69
N ARG A 112 11.13 12.04 4.54
CA ARG A 112 11.86 12.76 5.60
C ARG A 112 11.27 14.16 5.76
N GLY A 113 10.58 14.40 6.86
CA GLY A 113 10.25 15.74 7.34
C GLY A 113 11.03 16.01 8.62
N ASP A 114 11.72 17.12 8.66
CA ASP A 114 12.40 17.62 9.86
C ASP A 114 11.42 17.82 11.01
N GLY A 115 11.79 17.32 12.19
CA GLY A 115 11.16 17.67 13.46
C GLY A 115 10.22 16.61 14.05
N ALA A 116 10.84 15.73 14.81
CA ALA A 116 10.41 15.19 16.09
C ALA A 116 8.89 15.00 16.35
N ARG A 117 8.31 13.95 15.76
CA ARG A 117 7.30 13.08 16.39
C ARG A 117 7.20 11.87 15.49
N GLY A 118 7.63 10.69 15.99
CA GLY A 118 7.73 9.46 15.21
C GLY A 118 6.41 9.12 14.53
N THR A 119 6.39 9.24 13.21
CA THR A 119 5.30 8.74 12.37
C THR A 119 5.48 7.24 12.23
N MET A 120 4.42 6.49 12.52
CA MET A 120 4.42 5.03 12.45
C MET A 120 3.97 4.58 11.08
N ALA A 121 4.66 3.60 10.49
CA ALA A 121 4.16 2.96 9.29
C ALA A 121 2.84 2.21 9.59
N ARG A 122 1.86 2.28 8.67
CA ARG A 122 0.60 1.53 8.78
C ARG A 122 0.85 0.04 9.03
N THR A 123 1.84 -0.53 8.33
CA THR A 123 2.25 -1.93 8.44
C THR A 123 2.76 -2.32 9.83
N ASP A 124 3.42 -1.41 10.54
CA ASP A 124 3.92 -1.68 11.88
C ASP A 124 2.79 -1.73 12.91
N ILE A 125 1.81 -0.82 12.77
CA ILE A 125 0.62 -0.82 13.63
C ILE A 125 -0.23 -2.06 13.35
N GLU A 126 -0.45 -2.39 12.10
CA GLU A 126 -1.20 -3.59 11.69
C GLU A 126 -0.58 -4.85 12.27
N ARG A 127 0.74 -4.99 12.12
CA ARG A 127 1.52 -6.11 12.68
C ARG A 127 1.41 -6.16 14.21
N ALA A 128 1.57 -5.02 14.90
CA ALA A 128 1.50 -4.95 16.34
C ALA A 128 0.12 -5.31 16.87
N VAL A 129 -0.96 -4.82 16.24
CA VAL A 129 -2.34 -5.15 16.63
C VAL A 129 -2.63 -6.62 16.38
N LYS A 130 -2.27 -7.16 15.21
CA LYS A 130 -2.45 -8.59 14.90
C LYS A 130 -1.70 -9.49 15.88
N GLN A 131 -0.47 -9.13 16.26
CA GLN A 131 0.29 -9.86 17.28
C GLN A 131 -0.35 -9.79 18.67
N ALA A 132 -0.91 -8.63 19.04
CA ALA A 132 -1.50 -8.42 20.37
C ALA A 132 -2.89 -9.06 20.52
N THR A 133 -3.68 -9.15 19.45
CA THR A 133 -5.09 -9.59 19.48
C THR A 133 -5.33 -10.94 18.81
N GLY A 134 -4.46 -11.37 17.91
CA GLY A 134 -4.67 -12.53 17.04
C GLY A 134 -5.70 -12.31 15.92
N CYS A 135 -6.26 -11.10 15.79
CA CYS A 135 -7.28 -10.76 14.80
C CYS A 135 -6.66 -10.23 13.51
N GLU A 136 -7.25 -10.59 12.37
CA GLU A 136 -6.91 -9.95 11.10
C GLU A 136 -7.24 -8.46 11.19
N THR A 137 -6.30 -7.63 10.74
CA THR A 137 -6.38 -6.18 10.94
C THR A 137 -6.13 -5.45 9.63
N SER A 138 -6.85 -4.37 9.41
CA SER A 138 -6.64 -3.45 8.30
C SER A 138 -6.67 -2.01 8.80
N ILE A 139 -5.85 -1.15 8.18
CA ILE A 139 -5.68 0.24 8.60
C ILE A 139 -5.98 1.20 7.45
N SER A 140 -6.76 2.23 7.76
CA SER A 140 -7.10 3.34 6.86
C SER A 140 -6.80 4.69 7.52
N SER A 141 -6.73 5.76 6.73
CA SER A 141 -6.72 7.10 7.26
C SER A 141 -8.13 7.53 7.72
N GLY A 142 -8.19 8.56 8.58
CA GLY A 142 -9.46 9.11 9.04
C GLY A 142 -10.36 9.60 7.90
N ALA A 143 -9.76 10.25 6.89
CA ALA A 143 -10.51 10.72 5.72
C ALA A 143 -11.01 9.56 4.85
N GLU A 144 -10.15 8.56 4.58
CA GLU A 144 -10.55 7.36 3.83
C GLU A 144 -11.72 6.65 4.52
N ALA A 145 -11.65 6.44 5.82
CA ALA A 145 -12.72 5.77 6.55
C ALA A 145 -14.02 6.60 6.57
N CYS A 146 -13.94 7.87 6.97
CA CYS A 146 -15.13 8.71 7.05
C CYS A 146 -15.81 8.89 5.70
N GLY A 147 -15.05 9.13 4.64
CA GLY A 147 -15.59 9.30 3.30
C GLY A 147 -16.22 8.01 2.75
N ALA A 148 -15.60 6.85 2.97
CA ALA A 148 -16.18 5.57 2.61
C ALA A 148 -17.53 5.31 3.31
N ALA A 149 -17.63 5.66 4.59
CA ALA A 149 -18.88 5.55 5.33
C ALA A 149 -19.94 6.52 4.82
N GLU A 150 -19.59 7.78 4.56
CA GLU A 150 -20.53 8.77 4.04
C GLU A 150 -21.05 8.37 2.64
N LEU A 151 -20.21 7.80 1.79
CA LEU A 151 -20.63 7.29 0.49
C LEU A 151 -21.57 6.09 0.61
N ALA A 152 -21.26 5.15 1.51
CA ALA A 152 -22.01 3.90 1.60
C ALA A 152 -23.28 4.01 2.47
N TYR A 153 -23.29 4.84 3.50
CA TYR A 153 -24.34 4.86 4.53
C TYR A 153 -24.83 6.26 4.91
N GLY A 154 -24.24 7.31 4.35
CA GLY A 154 -24.54 8.70 4.70
C GLY A 154 -24.92 9.54 3.49
N ALA A 155 -24.30 10.71 3.37
CA ALA A 155 -24.60 11.70 2.31
C ALA A 155 -24.56 11.12 0.91
N GLY A 156 -23.72 10.13 0.61
CA GLY A 156 -23.62 9.48 -0.68
C GLY A 156 -24.86 8.73 -1.10
N VAL A 157 -25.65 8.21 -0.14
CA VAL A 157 -26.91 7.50 -0.42
C VAL A 157 -28.00 8.46 -0.92
N GLU A 158 -27.94 9.71 -0.51
CA GLU A 158 -28.89 10.75 -0.86
C GLU A 158 -28.55 11.43 -2.22
N LEU A 159 -27.35 11.18 -2.75
CA LEU A 159 -26.93 11.70 -4.03
C LEU A 159 -27.69 11.01 -5.17
N SER A 160 -28.47 11.81 -5.90
CA SER A 160 -29.30 11.34 -7.01
C SER A 160 -28.54 11.46 -8.35
N GLY A 161 -28.93 10.64 -9.34
CA GLY A 161 -28.43 10.80 -10.71
C GLY A 161 -27.07 10.16 -10.99
N GLY A 162 -26.55 9.33 -10.06
CA GLY A 162 -25.26 8.63 -10.26
C GLY A 162 -24.04 9.43 -9.79
N GLU A 163 -24.22 10.60 -9.18
CA GLU A 163 -23.13 11.45 -8.65
C GLU A 163 -22.20 10.69 -7.70
N ALA A 164 -22.74 9.77 -6.88
CA ALA A 164 -21.93 8.92 -6.00
C ALA A 164 -21.06 7.87 -6.75
N LYS A 165 -21.32 7.67 -8.04
CA LYS A 165 -20.55 6.77 -8.90
C LYS A 165 -19.47 7.49 -9.71
N GLY A 166 -19.43 8.80 -9.68
CA GLY A 166 -18.38 9.61 -10.27
C GLY A 166 -17.21 9.80 -9.34
N LEU A 167 -16.42 10.84 -9.61
CA LEU A 167 -15.27 11.23 -8.80
C LEU A 167 -15.74 12.05 -7.59
N VAL A 168 -15.75 11.43 -6.41
CA VAL A 168 -16.18 12.06 -5.17
C VAL A 168 -15.00 12.36 -4.27
N MET A 169 -14.93 13.59 -3.79
CA MET A 169 -13.92 14.01 -2.82
C MET A 169 -14.55 14.16 -1.44
N PHE A 170 -13.98 13.52 -0.44
CA PHE A 170 -14.35 13.73 0.95
C PHE A 170 -13.31 14.63 1.62
N CYS A 171 -13.77 15.74 2.18
CA CYS A 171 -12.94 16.72 2.87
C CYS A 171 -13.30 16.78 4.36
N MET A 172 -12.45 16.20 5.20
CA MET A 172 -12.57 16.27 6.64
C MET A 172 -11.89 17.54 7.15
N ILE A 173 -12.68 18.55 7.51
CA ILE A 173 -12.21 19.86 7.93
C ILE A 173 -12.54 20.08 9.40
N GLY A 174 -11.50 20.25 10.21
CA GLY A 174 -11.57 20.48 11.63
C GLY A 174 -10.34 21.27 12.08
N GLY A 175 -9.74 20.92 13.21
CA GLY A 175 -8.43 21.44 13.61
C GLY A 175 -7.28 21.03 12.67
N ARG A 176 -7.57 20.19 11.69
CA ARG A 176 -6.67 19.76 10.61
C ARG A 176 -7.51 19.43 9.37
N PHE A 177 -6.87 19.54 8.21
CA PHE A 177 -7.45 19.12 6.94
C PHE A 177 -6.97 17.73 6.58
N SER A 178 -7.90 16.91 6.11
CA SER A 178 -7.59 15.61 5.55
C SER A 178 -8.59 15.29 4.46
N THR A 179 -8.11 14.88 3.30
CA THR A 179 -8.94 14.59 2.14
C THR A 179 -8.75 13.16 1.70
N SER A 180 -9.77 12.60 1.07
CA SER A 180 -9.74 11.34 0.34
C SER A 180 -10.55 11.47 -0.94
N LEU A 181 -10.15 10.72 -1.95
CA LEU A 181 -10.77 10.71 -3.26
C LEU A 181 -11.38 9.32 -3.52
N TYR A 182 -12.53 9.29 -4.16
CA TYR A 182 -13.27 8.08 -4.51
C TYR A 182 -13.64 8.14 -5.96
N ASP A 183 -13.47 7.03 -6.65
CA ASP A 183 -13.93 6.83 -8.01
C ASP A 183 -14.83 5.60 -8.06
N GLY A 184 -16.02 5.71 -8.64
CA GLY A 184 -17.00 4.64 -8.61
C GLY A 184 -17.37 4.15 -7.19
N GLY A 185 -17.21 5.01 -6.16
CA GLY A 185 -17.42 4.65 -4.75
C GLY A 185 -16.24 3.91 -4.08
N LYS A 186 -15.14 3.66 -4.79
CA LYS A 186 -13.92 3.03 -4.26
C LYS A 186 -12.88 4.09 -3.92
N VAL A 187 -12.10 3.85 -2.86
CA VAL A 187 -11.00 4.74 -2.45
C VAL A 187 -9.90 4.73 -3.51
N VAL A 188 -9.54 5.90 -4.02
CA VAL A 188 -8.36 6.07 -4.86
C VAL A 188 -7.12 5.96 -3.96
N LYS A 189 -6.37 4.86 -4.12
CA LYS A 189 -5.17 4.57 -3.32
C LYS A 189 -4.06 5.56 -3.66
N ASN A 190 -3.23 5.86 -2.65
CA ASN A 190 -2.10 6.80 -2.77
C ASN A 190 -2.50 8.24 -3.12
N PHE A 191 -3.76 8.60 -2.96
CA PHE A 191 -4.17 9.98 -3.00
C PHE A 191 -3.53 10.72 -1.83
N ALA A 192 -2.49 11.47 -2.10
CA ALA A 192 -1.91 12.42 -1.16
C ALA A 192 -2.69 13.73 -1.30
N GLY A 193 -3.65 13.93 -0.40
CA GLY A 193 -4.31 15.23 -0.30
C GLY A 193 -3.24 16.32 -0.18
N GLU A 194 -3.35 17.36 -0.99
CA GLU A 194 -2.36 18.44 -0.98
C GLU A 194 -2.33 19.15 0.37
N LYS A 195 -1.13 19.40 0.82
CA LYS A 195 -0.87 20.44 1.80
C LYS A 195 -1.01 21.77 1.05
N LEU A 196 -1.94 22.62 1.46
CA LEU A 196 -1.87 24.03 1.05
C LEU A 196 -0.50 24.57 1.48
N SER A 197 0.33 24.87 0.52
CA SER A 197 1.51 25.67 0.74
C SER A 197 1.14 27.14 0.53
N ASP A 198 0.72 27.81 1.57
CA ASP A 198 1.15 29.18 1.69
C ASP A 198 2.66 29.12 1.95
N GLY A 199 3.43 29.95 1.30
CA GLY A 199 4.88 29.85 1.08
C GLY A 199 5.78 29.61 2.31
N ASP A 200 5.22 29.23 3.45
CA ASP A 200 5.91 28.96 4.72
C ASP A 200 5.53 27.59 5.34
N GLY A 201 4.83 26.73 4.62
CA GLY A 201 4.66 25.32 4.98
C GLY A 201 3.76 25.03 6.20
N ASP A 202 3.13 26.01 6.78
CA ASP A 202 2.24 25.87 7.91
C ASP A 202 0.76 26.08 7.52
N VAL A 203 0.00 25.00 7.53
CA VAL A 203 -1.48 25.01 7.41
C VAL A 203 -2.14 25.63 8.66
N SER A 204 -1.36 26.25 9.55
CA SER A 204 -1.77 26.81 10.83
C SER A 204 -2.74 27.99 10.72
N GLY A 205 -2.82 28.66 9.57
CA GLY A 205 -3.82 29.70 9.31
C GLY A 205 -5.28 29.23 9.42
N ILE A 206 -5.52 27.90 9.34
CA ILE A 206 -6.85 27.31 9.49
C ILE A 206 -7.09 26.79 10.93
N SER A 207 -6.12 26.88 11.80
CA SER A 207 -6.20 26.48 13.21
C SER A 207 -7.20 27.31 14.05
N THR A 208 -7.71 28.39 13.51
CA THR A 208 -8.76 29.22 14.15
C THR A 208 -10.15 28.79 13.71
N LEU A 209 -10.45 27.49 13.85
CA LEU A 209 -11.84 27.04 13.80
C LEU A 209 -12.62 27.73 14.90
N PRO A 210 -13.80 28.33 14.61
CA PRO A 210 -14.64 28.90 15.68
C PRO A 210 -14.91 27.86 16.75
N ASP A 211 -14.82 28.26 18.00
CA ASP A 211 -15.02 27.38 19.16
C ASP A 211 -16.49 27.43 19.57
N ILE A 212 -17.24 26.39 19.22
CA ILE A 212 -18.70 26.33 19.41
C ILE A 212 -19.03 26.49 20.89
N GLY A 213 -19.81 27.51 21.18
CA GLY A 213 -20.16 27.88 22.56
C GLY A 213 -19.05 28.59 23.35
N GLY A 214 -17.91 28.87 22.69
CA GLY A 214 -16.79 29.65 23.26
C GLY A 214 -16.82 31.12 22.86
N ALA A 215 -15.82 31.87 23.30
CA ALA A 215 -15.72 33.31 23.03
C ALA A 215 -15.51 33.63 21.52
N ASN A 216 -15.14 32.67 20.72
CA ASN A 216 -14.90 32.80 19.28
C ASN A 216 -16.05 32.22 18.41
N ASP A 217 -17.19 31.91 19.01
CA ASP A 217 -18.38 31.44 18.26
C ASP A 217 -19.21 32.65 17.79
N THR A 218 -18.66 33.40 16.83
CA THR A 218 -19.31 34.60 16.27
C THR A 218 -19.55 34.42 14.78
N ASP A 219 -20.54 35.13 14.24
CA ASP A 219 -20.89 35.09 12.81
C ASP A 219 -19.69 35.52 11.94
N GLU A 220 -18.90 36.50 12.39
CA GLU A 220 -17.71 36.98 11.70
C GLU A 220 -16.62 35.91 11.66
N ALA A 221 -16.44 35.17 12.76
CA ALA A 221 -15.45 34.09 12.80
C ALA A 221 -15.86 32.93 11.88
N TRP A 222 -17.16 32.58 11.82
CA TRP A 222 -17.67 31.58 10.89
C TRP A 222 -17.61 32.04 9.45
N ALA A 223 -17.91 33.32 9.15
CA ALA A 223 -17.74 33.85 7.80
C ALA A 223 -16.29 33.80 7.34
N ALA A 224 -15.34 34.21 8.18
CA ALA A 224 -13.92 34.14 7.86
C ALA A 224 -13.43 32.71 7.70
N PHE A 225 -13.92 31.77 8.50
CA PHE A 225 -13.64 30.35 8.36
C PHE A 225 -14.21 29.79 7.06
N GLY A 226 -15.47 30.13 6.72
CA GLY A 226 -16.10 29.71 5.47
C GLY A 226 -15.36 30.17 4.22
N GLU A 227 -14.82 31.40 4.21
CA GLU A 227 -14.01 31.90 3.09
C GLU A 227 -12.71 31.09 2.93
N ARG A 228 -12.01 30.74 4.02
CA ARG A 228 -10.81 29.89 3.95
C ARG A 228 -11.12 28.47 3.45
N VAL A 229 -12.25 27.89 3.92
CA VAL A 229 -12.73 26.59 3.41
C VAL A 229 -12.99 26.68 1.91
N ARG A 230 -13.67 27.75 1.45
CA ARG A 230 -13.96 27.99 0.03
C ARG A 230 -12.66 28.07 -0.81
N GLU A 231 -11.68 28.83 -0.33
CA GLU A 231 -10.39 28.94 -1.04
C GLU A 231 -9.71 27.57 -1.19
N TYR A 232 -9.67 26.80 -0.11
CA TYR A 232 -9.12 25.44 -0.13
C TYR A 232 -9.85 24.52 -1.11
N LEU A 233 -11.19 24.50 -1.03
CA LEU A 233 -11.99 23.68 -1.92
C LEU A 233 -11.89 24.11 -3.38
N SER A 234 -11.71 25.42 -3.66
CA SER A 234 -11.49 25.93 -5.02
C SER A 234 -10.20 25.39 -5.65
N GLU A 235 -9.14 25.25 -4.85
CA GLU A 235 -7.88 24.66 -5.35
C GLU A 235 -8.06 23.17 -5.68
N LEU A 236 -8.73 22.42 -4.79
CA LEU A 236 -9.05 21.01 -5.02
C LEU A 236 -9.95 20.82 -6.24
N GLU A 237 -10.99 21.66 -6.39
CA GLU A 237 -11.87 21.67 -7.54
C GLU A 237 -11.08 21.89 -8.84
N ARG A 238 -10.23 22.91 -8.87
CA ARG A 238 -9.42 23.24 -10.05
C ARG A 238 -8.50 22.10 -10.47
N LYS A 239 -7.92 21.40 -9.48
CA LYS A 239 -6.93 20.35 -9.72
C LYS A 239 -7.55 19.00 -10.06
N TYR A 240 -8.54 18.58 -9.29
CA TYR A 240 -9.08 17.23 -9.36
C TYR A 240 -10.43 17.14 -10.07
N LYS A 241 -11.14 18.27 -10.20
CA LYS A 241 -12.46 18.37 -10.84
C LYS A 241 -13.44 17.29 -10.35
N PRO A 242 -13.64 17.13 -9.03
CA PRO A 242 -14.58 16.14 -8.52
C PRO A 242 -16.02 16.49 -8.93
N ASP A 243 -16.85 15.48 -9.11
CA ASP A 243 -18.28 15.66 -9.38
C ASP A 243 -19.04 16.15 -8.13
N VAL A 244 -18.58 15.70 -6.95
CA VAL A 244 -19.14 16.07 -5.65
C VAL A 244 -18.04 16.18 -4.59
N ILE A 245 -18.19 17.14 -3.69
CA ILE A 245 -17.39 17.26 -2.48
C ILE A 245 -18.29 16.99 -1.28
N ILE A 246 -17.96 16.01 -0.45
CA ILE A 246 -18.62 15.74 0.83
C ILE A 246 -17.81 16.38 1.93
N LEU A 247 -18.44 17.27 2.69
CA LEU A 247 -17.81 18.04 3.74
C LEU A 247 -18.00 17.34 5.10
N GLY A 248 -16.91 16.84 5.68
CA GLY A 248 -16.91 16.18 6.99
C GLY A 248 -16.21 16.99 8.08
N GLY A 249 -16.08 16.37 9.24
CA GLY A 249 -15.45 17.00 10.41
C GLY A 249 -16.31 18.12 11.01
N LYS A 250 -15.68 19.07 11.71
CA LYS A 250 -16.40 20.19 12.34
C LYS A 250 -17.07 21.12 11.31
N ALA A 251 -16.46 21.30 10.14
CA ALA A 251 -17.07 22.09 9.07
C ALA A 251 -18.35 21.43 8.54
N GLY A 252 -18.35 20.12 8.32
CA GLY A 252 -19.56 19.39 7.91
C GLY A 252 -20.66 19.42 8.99
N GLN A 253 -20.31 19.33 10.27
CA GLN A 253 -21.27 19.40 11.39
C GLN A 253 -21.90 20.77 11.58
N ASN A 254 -21.26 21.85 11.09
CA ASN A 254 -21.73 23.22 11.16
C ASN A 254 -21.84 23.82 9.75
N ALA A 255 -22.23 22.99 8.81
CA ALA A 255 -22.32 23.38 7.40
C ALA A 255 -23.28 24.55 7.19
N ASP A 256 -24.36 24.62 7.95
CA ASP A 256 -25.34 25.71 7.93
C ASP A 256 -24.71 27.10 8.13
N LYS A 257 -23.59 27.19 8.86
CA LYS A 257 -22.87 28.45 9.11
C LYS A 257 -21.91 28.87 7.99
N ILE A 258 -21.57 27.98 7.05
CA ILE A 258 -20.55 28.24 6.01
C ILE A 258 -21.00 27.94 4.60
N MET A 259 -22.12 27.22 4.39
CA MET A 259 -22.57 26.79 3.05
C MET A 259 -22.81 27.95 2.10
N ASP A 260 -23.25 29.11 2.60
CA ASP A 260 -23.44 30.32 1.80
C ASP A 260 -22.16 30.75 1.07
N LYS A 261 -20.99 30.59 1.71
CA LYS A 261 -19.68 30.87 1.12
C LYS A 261 -19.27 29.84 0.06
N LEU A 262 -19.72 28.60 0.21
CA LEU A 262 -19.38 27.49 -0.68
C LEU A 262 -20.21 27.45 -1.96
N THR A 263 -21.29 28.23 -2.05
CA THR A 263 -22.12 28.35 -3.28
C THR A 263 -21.38 28.92 -4.48
N ALA A 264 -20.23 29.55 -4.26
CA ALA A 264 -19.36 30.08 -5.32
C ALA A 264 -18.52 28.99 -6.05
N LEU A 265 -18.49 27.77 -5.53
CA LEU A 265 -17.84 26.64 -6.19
C LEU A 265 -18.73 26.10 -7.32
N ASN A 266 -18.11 25.61 -8.40
CA ASN A 266 -18.83 24.94 -9.48
C ASN A 266 -19.21 23.51 -9.08
N THR A 267 -18.36 22.85 -8.30
CA THR A 267 -18.60 21.50 -7.78
C THR A 267 -19.66 21.54 -6.69
N LYS A 268 -20.61 20.62 -6.73
CA LYS A 268 -21.61 20.45 -5.68
C LYS A 268 -20.96 20.08 -4.36
N VAL A 269 -21.21 20.86 -3.33
CA VAL A 269 -20.74 20.58 -1.96
C VAL A 269 -21.94 20.14 -1.11
N VAL A 270 -21.79 19.00 -0.41
CA VAL A 270 -22.83 18.49 0.50
C VAL A 270 -22.22 18.21 1.88
N PRO A 271 -22.94 18.46 2.97
CA PRO A 271 -22.47 18.07 4.30
C PRO A 271 -22.60 16.56 4.50
N GLY A 272 -21.61 15.99 5.21
CA GLY A 272 -21.70 14.61 5.67
C GLY A 272 -22.74 14.46 6.78
N THR A 273 -23.43 13.32 6.80
CA THR A 273 -24.58 13.08 7.68
C THR A 273 -24.27 12.17 8.87
N LEU A 274 -23.18 11.38 8.81
CA LEU A 274 -22.85 10.37 9.84
C LEU A 274 -22.11 10.95 11.05
N GLY A 275 -21.49 12.13 10.92
CA GLY A 275 -20.78 12.77 12.00
C GLY A 275 -19.70 11.89 12.64
N PHE A 276 -19.71 11.77 13.97
CA PHE A 276 -18.66 11.05 14.73
C PHE A 276 -18.62 9.52 14.50
N VAL A 277 -19.69 8.93 13.98
CA VAL A 277 -19.74 7.48 13.76
C VAL A 277 -19.15 7.08 12.41
N ALA A 278 -18.95 8.04 11.50
CA ALA A 278 -18.40 7.79 10.17
C ALA A 278 -17.05 7.04 10.25
N GLY A 279 -16.15 7.46 11.13
CA GLY A 279 -14.82 6.84 11.28
C GLY A 279 -14.89 5.37 11.69
N VAL A 280 -15.79 5.01 12.61
CA VAL A 280 -15.96 3.61 13.06
C VAL A 280 -16.59 2.75 11.97
N LYS A 281 -17.67 3.23 11.34
CA LYS A 281 -18.37 2.52 10.25
C LYS A 281 -17.45 2.34 9.05
N GLY A 282 -16.75 3.40 8.66
CA GLY A 282 -15.85 3.35 7.51
C GLY A 282 -14.60 2.50 7.73
N ALA A 283 -14.06 2.49 8.96
CA ALA A 283 -12.97 1.58 9.29
C ALA A 283 -13.39 0.12 9.13
N ALA A 284 -14.61 -0.23 9.56
CA ALA A 284 -15.15 -1.58 9.37
C ALA A 284 -15.37 -1.91 7.89
N LEU A 285 -15.98 -0.99 7.14
CA LEU A 285 -16.23 -1.16 5.69
C LEU A 285 -14.95 -1.37 4.91
N LEU A 286 -13.96 -0.50 5.09
CA LEU A 286 -12.68 -0.60 4.38
C LEU A 286 -11.90 -1.85 4.81
N ALA A 287 -11.99 -2.28 6.07
CA ALA A 287 -11.37 -3.52 6.51
C ALA A 287 -11.99 -4.74 5.82
N LYS A 288 -13.32 -4.82 5.71
CA LYS A 288 -13.98 -5.89 4.96
C LYS A 288 -13.49 -5.94 3.52
N GLN A 289 -13.45 -4.78 2.83
CA GLN A 289 -12.98 -4.69 1.45
C GLN A 289 -11.51 -5.12 1.32
N GLN A 290 -10.62 -4.62 2.18
CA GLN A 290 -9.19 -4.90 2.10
C GLN A 290 -8.84 -6.35 2.52
N ILE A 291 -9.51 -6.89 3.53
CA ILE A 291 -9.31 -8.28 3.96
C ILE A 291 -9.86 -9.24 2.90
N GLY A 292 -11.06 -8.98 2.39
CA GLY A 292 -11.63 -9.75 1.29
C GLY A 292 -10.76 -9.72 0.03
N LEU A 293 -10.20 -8.55 -0.31
CA LEU A 293 -9.24 -8.43 -1.40
C LEU A 293 -7.97 -9.28 -1.14
N ARG A 294 -7.40 -9.24 0.07
CA ARG A 294 -6.22 -10.06 0.42
C ARG A 294 -6.50 -11.56 0.29
N GLU A 295 -7.69 -12.00 0.70
CA GLU A 295 -8.12 -13.39 0.57
C GLU A 295 -8.28 -13.77 -0.92
N THR A 296 -8.93 -12.92 -1.71
CA THR A 296 -9.05 -13.10 -3.16
C THR A 296 -7.67 -13.15 -3.82
N LEU A 297 -6.76 -12.24 -3.47
CA LEU A 297 -5.38 -12.23 -3.96
C LEU A 297 -4.62 -13.51 -3.59
N ALA A 298 -4.82 -14.03 -2.38
CA ALA A 298 -4.20 -15.28 -1.95
C ALA A 298 -4.74 -16.47 -2.75
N GLN A 299 -6.07 -16.54 -2.96
CA GLN A 299 -6.71 -17.58 -3.79
C GLN A 299 -6.25 -17.49 -5.25
N VAL A 300 -6.20 -16.30 -5.83
CA VAL A 300 -5.70 -16.09 -7.19
C VAL A 300 -4.24 -16.53 -7.30
N ARG A 301 -3.38 -16.14 -6.37
CA ARG A 301 -1.97 -16.57 -6.35
C ARG A 301 -1.83 -18.08 -6.24
N GLU A 302 -2.66 -18.73 -5.45
CA GLU A 302 -2.68 -20.19 -5.33
C GLU A 302 -3.18 -20.85 -6.62
N ALA A 303 -4.28 -20.37 -7.20
CA ALA A 303 -4.86 -20.87 -8.45
C ALA A 303 -3.92 -20.68 -9.65
N VAL A 304 -3.20 -19.56 -9.68
CA VAL A 304 -2.24 -19.19 -10.73
C VAL A 304 -0.88 -19.87 -10.53
N GLY A 305 -0.66 -20.54 -9.37
CA GLY A 305 0.62 -21.15 -9.03
C GLY A 305 1.74 -20.12 -8.81
N VAL A 306 1.40 -18.83 -8.65
CA VAL A 306 2.35 -17.77 -8.30
C VAL A 306 2.71 -17.93 -6.83
N GLN A 307 3.74 -18.71 -6.55
CA GLN A 307 4.34 -18.72 -5.23
C GLN A 307 4.92 -17.33 -4.94
N THR A 308 4.76 -16.87 -3.72
CA THR A 308 5.40 -15.63 -3.24
C THR A 308 6.89 -15.66 -3.53
N GLY A 309 7.35 -14.85 -4.50
CA GLY A 309 8.75 -14.80 -4.94
C GLY A 309 9.02 -15.30 -6.35
N VAL A 310 8.00 -15.74 -7.11
CA VAL A 310 8.14 -16.02 -8.54
C VAL A 310 8.00 -14.72 -9.32
N SER A 311 8.97 -14.45 -10.18
CA SER A 311 8.94 -13.28 -11.06
C SER A 311 7.72 -13.31 -11.99
N PRO A 312 7.10 -12.15 -12.27
CA PRO A 312 5.92 -12.01 -13.13
C PRO A 312 6.04 -12.61 -14.55
N GLN A 313 7.27 -12.89 -15.01
CA GLN A 313 7.58 -13.38 -16.36
C GLN A 313 7.08 -14.81 -16.66
N PHE A 314 6.57 -15.53 -15.67
CA PHE A 314 6.12 -16.93 -15.86
C PHE A 314 4.59 -17.08 -15.84
N VAL A 315 3.85 -15.99 -16.00
CA VAL A 315 2.39 -16.02 -16.03
C VAL A 315 1.90 -16.32 -17.45
N SER A 316 1.10 -17.37 -17.64
CA SER A 316 0.51 -17.71 -18.94
C SER A 316 -0.68 -16.80 -19.30
N ASP A 317 -1.06 -16.79 -20.60
CA ASP A 317 -2.21 -16.00 -21.05
C ASP A 317 -3.52 -16.47 -20.38
N GLU A 318 -3.68 -17.77 -20.07
CA GLU A 318 -4.81 -18.31 -19.33
C GLU A 318 -4.84 -17.80 -17.88
N GLN A 319 -3.65 -17.68 -17.28
CA GLN A 319 -3.50 -17.14 -15.94
C GLN A 319 -3.81 -15.65 -15.93
N LEU A 320 -3.33 -14.88 -16.91
CA LEU A 320 -3.67 -13.47 -17.07
C LEU A 320 -5.16 -13.28 -17.27
N LYS A 321 -5.82 -14.16 -18.05
CA LYS A 321 -7.27 -14.12 -18.24
C LYS A 321 -8.02 -14.41 -16.95
N SER A 322 -7.59 -15.39 -16.19
CA SER A 322 -8.18 -15.72 -14.88
C SER A 322 -8.09 -14.54 -13.90
N VAL A 323 -6.95 -13.84 -13.87
CA VAL A 323 -6.77 -12.63 -13.06
C VAL A 323 -7.69 -11.52 -13.56
N PHE A 324 -7.70 -11.26 -14.86
CA PHE A 324 -8.55 -10.24 -15.47
C PHE A 324 -10.03 -10.47 -15.12
N ASP A 325 -10.54 -11.69 -15.35
CA ASP A 325 -11.93 -12.05 -15.07
C ASP A 325 -12.29 -12.02 -13.58
N THR A 326 -11.32 -12.23 -12.71
CA THR A 326 -11.51 -12.15 -11.25
C THR A 326 -11.66 -10.68 -10.81
N PHE A 327 -10.92 -9.77 -11.43
CA PHE A 327 -10.93 -8.35 -11.09
C PHE A 327 -11.90 -7.50 -11.92
N ASP A 328 -12.40 -8.01 -13.04
CA ASP A 328 -13.59 -7.48 -13.72
C ASP A 328 -14.84 -7.77 -12.87
N THR A 329 -14.98 -7.03 -11.78
CA THR A 329 -16.06 -7.20 -10.81
C THR A 329 -17.40 -6.69 -11.35
N SER A 330 -17.35 -5.75 -12.28
CA SER A 330 -18.51 -5.19 -13.00
C SER A 330 -19.03 -6.14 -14.09
N LYS A 331 -18.19 -7.13 -14.52
CA LYS A 331 -18.45 -8.09 -15.60
C LYS A 331 -18.79 -7.41 -16.94
N ASN A 332 -18.18 -6.26 -17.19
CA ASN A 332 -18.34 -5.50 -18.42
C ASN A 332 -17.27 -5.85 -19.50
N GLY A 333 -16.34 -6.76 -19.18
CA GLY A 333 -15.29 -7.24 -20.08
C GLY A 333 -14.08 -6.32 -20.20
N VAL A 334 -13.98 -5.30 -19.35
CA VAL A 334 -12.88 -4.34 -19.26
C VAL A 334 -12.47 -4.14 -17.80
N LEU A 335 -11.26 -3.63 -17.52
CA LEU A 335 -10.89 -3.20 -16.18
C LEU A 335 -10.95 -1.68 -16.10
N GLU A 336 -11.75 -1.19 -15.18
CA GLU A 336 -11.75 0.19 -14.76
C GLU A 336 -10.53 0.47 -13.85
N LEU A 337 -10.20 1.74 -13.62
CA LEU A 337 -9.00 2.16 -12.91
C LEU A 337 -8.79 1.42 -11.58
N ASN A 338 -9.83 1.27 -10.77
CA ASN A 338 -9.73 0.58 -9.48
C ASN A 338 -9.57 -0.94 -9.62
N GLU A 339 -10.24 -1.54 -10.59
CA GLU A 339 -10.12 -2.97 -10.92
C GLU A 339 -8.74 -3.29 -11.45
N LEU A 340 -8.17 -2.40 -12.25
CA LEU A 340 -6.81 -2.49 -12.77
C LEU A 340 -5.77 -2.48 -11.65
N VAL A 341 -5.91 -1.58 -10.67
CA VAL A 341 -5.00 -1.53 -9.50
C VAL A 341 -5.03 -2.84 -8.74
N ASP A 342 -6.21 -3.38 -8.49
CA ASP A 342 -6.36 -4.62 -7.74
C ASP A 342 -5.78 -5.82 -8.51
N ALA A 343 -5.96 -5.87 -9.84
CA ALA A 343 -5.39 -6.90 -10.71
C ALA A 343 -3.85 -6.85 -10.75
N THR A 344 -3.25 -5.66 -10.84
CA THR A 344 -1.78 -5.51 -10.85
C THR A 344 -1.16 -5.87 -9.51
N LEU A 345 -1.81 -5.53 -8.40
CA LEU A 345 -1.39 -5.94 -7.06
C LEU A 345 -1.44 -7.47 -6.88
N ALA A 346 -2.45 -8.14 -7.47
CA ALA A 346 -2.55 -9.60 -7.47
C ALA A 346 -1.33 -10.27 -8.10
N LEU A 347 -0.87 -9.70 -9.19
CA LEU A 347 0.29 -10.18 -9.93
C LEU A 347 1.64 -9.71 -9.35
N ASN A 348 1.61 -9.06 -8.18
CA ASN A 348 2.79 -8.50 -7.50
C ASN A 348 3.53 -7.45 -8.33
N VAL A 349 2.81 -6.75 -9.21
CA VAL A 349 3.33 -5.62 -9.98
C VAL A 349 3.25 -4.36 -9.11
N LYS A 350 4.35 -3.64 -9.00
CA LYS A 350 4.37 -2.38 -8.25
C LYS A 350 3.78 -1.26 -9.08
N VAL A 351 2.75 -0.64 -8.55
CA VAL A 351 2.14 0.54 -9.13
C VAL A 351 2.60 1.76 -8.31
N ASN A 352 3.45 2.58 -8.91
CA ASN A 352 3.94 3.80 -8.26
C ASN A 352 2.95 4.97 -8.42
N ASP A 353 2.22 4.99 -9.55
CA ASP A 353 1.23 5.99 -9.90
C ASP A 353 0.16 5.33 -10.77
N VAL A 354 -1.07 5.34 -10.29
CA VAL A 354 -2.22 4.67 -10.93
C VAL A 354 -2.57 5.32 -12.25
N GLN A 355 -2.47 6.65 -12.35
CA GLN A 355 -2.79 7.35 -13.58
C GLN A 355 -1.74 7.05 -14.66
N SER A 356 -0.45 7.07 -14.31
CA SER A 356 0.61 6.65 -15.24
C SER A 356 0.47 5.20 -15.67
N LEU A 357 -0.06 4.33 -14.81
CA LEU A 357 -0.36 2.96 -15.20
C LEU A 357 -1.49 2.90 -16.22
N MET A 358 -2.60 3.61 -15.96
CA MET A 358 -3.72 3.71 -16.90
C MET A 358 -3.26 4.25 -18.25
N ASP A 359 -2.50 5.34 -18.26
CA ASP A 359 -1.97 5.97 -19.49
C ASP A 359 -1.05 5.01 -20.28
N SER A 360 -0.43 4.03 -19.61
CA SER A 360 0.43 3.02 -20.27
C SER A 360 -0.33 1.82 -20.82
N LEU A 361 -1.51 1.54 -20.28
CA LEU A 361 -2.34 0.39 -20.65
C LEU A 361 -3.46 0.75 -21.63
N ASP A 362 -4.16 1.82 -21.36
CA ASP A 362 -5.27 2.35 -22.17
C ASP A 362 -4.70 3.04 -23.43
N LEU A 363 -4.52 2.24 -24.49
CA LEU A 363 -3.86 2.70 -25.71
C LEU A 363 -4.77 3.56 -26.60
N ASP A 364 -6.06 3.40 -26.47
CA ASP A 364 -7.06 4.16 -27.23
C ASP A 364 -7.65 5.33 -26.44
N ALA A 365 -7.20 5.53 -25.20
CA ALA A 365 -7.58 6.61 -24.29
C ALA A 365 -9.11 6.66 -24.02
N ASN A 366 -9.74 5.47 -23.93
CA ASN A 366 -11.17 5.36 -23.67
C ASN A 366 -11.52 5.30 -22.17
N GLY A 367 -10.51 5.29 -21.28
CA GLY A 367 -10.66 5.31 -19.82
C GLY A 367 -10.85 3.93 -19.19
N VAL A 368 -10.73 2.85 -19.96
CA VAL A 368 -10.82 1.46 -19.49
C VAL A 368 -9.75 0.60 -20.15
N VAL A 369 -9.43 -0.56 -19.58
CA VAL A 369 -8.42 -1.48 -20.13
C VAL A 369 -9.09 -2.76 -20.58
N THR A 370 -8.97 -3.08 -21.85
CA THR A 370 -9.41 -4.36 -22.43
C THR A 370 -8.43 -5.48 -22.10
N PHE A 371 -8.87 -6.74 -22.23
CA PHE A 371 -7.98 -7.88 -22.02
C PHE A 371 -6.78 -7.90 -23.00
N ASP A 372 -7.00 -7.46 -24.24
CA ASP A 372 -5.93 -7.38 -25.24
C ASP A 372 -4.88 -6.32 -24.88
N GLU A 373 -5.29 -5.17 -24.36
CA GLU A 373 -4.39 -4.13 -23.86
C GLU A 373 -3.64 -4.59 -22.61
N TRP A 374 -4.34 -5.25 -21.67
CA TRP A 374 -3.74 -5.88 -20.50
C TRP A 374 -2.66 -6.89 -20.88
N CYS A 375 -2.94 -7.83 -21.81
CA CYS A 375 -1.96 -8.79 -22.30
C CYS A 375 -0.79 -8.14 -23.02
N ARG A 376 -1.06 -7.12 -23.83
CA ARG A 376 -0.02 -6.39 -24.57
C ARG A 376 0.92 -5.67 -23.63
N TRP A 377 0.37 -4.96 -22.66
CA TRP A 377 1.16 -4.31 -21.62
C TRP A 377 1.97 -5.31 -20.79
N TRP A 378 1.36 -6.41 -20.36
CA TRP A 378 2.05 -7.46 -19.63
C TRP A 378 3.24 -7.99 -20.41
N LYS A 379 3.06 -8.27 -21.68
CA LYS A 379 4.13 -8.77 -22.57
C LYS A 379 5.21 -7.72 -22.83
N SER A 380 4.87 -6.44 -22.89
CA SER A 380 5.82 -5.36 -23.17
C SER A 380 6.56 -4.86 -21.94
N GLU A 381 5.85 -4.67 -20.83
CA GLU A 381 6.39 -3.97 -19.65
C GLU A 381 6.71 -4.92 -18.49
N VAL A 382 5.99 -6.04 -18.35
CA VAL A 382 6.07 -6.91 -17.18
C VAL A 382 6.78 -8.24 -17.50
N SER A 383 6.43 -8.90 -18.62
CA SER A 383 7.06 -10.17 -19.00
C SER A 383 8.46 -9.99 -19.60
N THR A 384 8.78 -8.81 -20.09
CA THR A 384 10.12 -8.43 -20.54
C THR A 384 11.00 -7.91 -19.42
N GLU A 385 10.69 -8.11 -18.15
CA GLU A 385 11.63 -7.78 -17.08
C GLU A 385 12.89 -8.64 -17.15
N ALA A 386 13.69 -8.32 -18.18
CA ALA A 386 15.10 -8.68 -18.19
C ALA A 386 15.81 -8.16 -16.91
N VAL A 387 15.16 -7.22 -16.17
CA VAL A 387 15.66 -6.57 -14.94
C VAL A 387 14.69 -6.80 -13.79
N THR A 388 15.15 -7.49 -12.73
CA THR A 388 14.36 -7.69 -11.51
C THR A 388 14.57 -6.51 -10.55
N THR A 389 13.50 -5.87 -10.11
CA THR A 389 13.58 -4.83 -9.07
C THR A 389 13.51 -5.45 -7.68
N ILE A 390 14.39 -5.01 -6.77
CA ILE A 390 14.40 -5.40 -5.36
C ILE A 390 14.17 -4.19 -4.46
N VAL A 391 13.52 -4.41 -3.30
CA VAL A 391 13.14 -3.35 -2.35
C VAL A 391 13.56 -3.65 -0.91
N SER A 392 14.32 -4.71 -0.69
CA SER A 392 14.81 -5.05 0.64
C SER A 392 16.11 -5.84 0.61
N GLN A 393 16.85 -5.82 1.75
CA GLN A 393 18.03 -6.68 1.94
C GLN A 393 17.67 -8.17 1.84
N ASP A 394 16.47 -8.57 2.29
CA ASP A 394 16.06 -9.98 2.25
C ASP A 394 15.78 -10.45 0.82
N GLU A 395 15.23 -9.59 -0.03
CA GLU A 395 15.10 -9.88 -1.47
C GLU A 395 16.47 -9.98 -2.12
N TRP A 396 17.39 -9.09 -1.80
CA TRP A 396 18.77 -9.16 -2.28
C TRP A 396 19.46 -10.48 -1.88
N ARG A 397 19.37 -10.87 -0.61
CA ARG A 397 19.93 -12.15 -0.14
C ARG A 397 19.32 -13.35 -0.86
N ARG A 398 18.01 -13.30 -1.16
CA ARG A 398 17.34 -14.35 -1.95
C ARG A 398 17.88 -14.40 -3.38
N VAL A 399 18.05 -13.27 -4.07
CA VAL A 399 18.63 -13.22 -5.41
C VAL A 399 20.04 -13.82 -5.41
N LEU A 400 20.90 -13.43 -4.49
CA LEU A 400 22.26 -13.99 -4.38
C LEU A 400 22.27 -15.50 -4.20
N LYS A 401 21.34 -16.03 -3.42
CA LYS A 401 21.22 -17.48 -3.15
C LYS A 401 20.67 -18.24 -4.37
N MET A 402 19.61 -17.71 -4.99
CA MET A 402 18.93 -18.38 -6.12
C MET A 402 19.78 -18.36 -7.40
N GLU A 403 20.45 -17.24 -7.65
CA GLU A 403 21.25 -17.02 -8.87
C GLU A 403 22.75 -17.27 -8.67
N SER A 404 23.10 -18.14 -7.71
CA SER A 404 24.50 -18.40 -7.33
C SER A 404 25.40 -18.87 -8.46
N LYS A 405 24.85 -19.46 -9.51
CA LYS A 405 25.61 -19.94 -10.69
C LYS A 405 25.77 -18.89 -11.79
N ARG A 406 24.86 -17.92 -11.86
CA ARG A 406 24.84 -16.88 -12.91
C ARG A 406 25.67 -15.67 -12.49
N LEU A 407 26.10 -14.90 -13.48
CA LEU A 407 26.57 -13.54 -13.25
C LEU A 407 25.36 -12.67 -12.92
N ILE A 408 25.43 -11.91 -11.84
CA ILE A 408 24.38 -10.98 -11.41
C ILE A 408 24.91 -9.57 -11.64
N CYS A 409 24.14 -8.73 -12.33
CA CYS A 409 24.40 -7.30 -12.49
C CYS A 409 23.36 -6.53 -11.70
N LEU A 410 23.79 -5.81 -10.66
CA LEU A 410 22.93 -4.95 -9.84
C LEU A 410 23.19 -3.47 -10.18
N GLU A 411 22.16 -2.76 -10.63
CA GLU A 411 22.15 -1.30 -10.69
C GLU A 411 21.51 -0.74 -9.41
N VAL A 412 22.21 0.19 -8.76
CA VAL A 412 21.66 0.99 -7.65
C VAL A 412 21.46 2.42 -8.12
N GLY A 413 20.21 2.83 -8.18
CA GLY A 413 19.79 4.19 -8.47
C GLY A 413 19.24 4.91 -7.22
N PHE A 414 18.95 6.22 -7.36
CA PHE A 414 18.15 6.97 -6.39
C PHE A 414 16.96 7.61 -7.09
N THR A 415 15.85 7.79 -6.38
CA THR A 415 14.58 8.27 -6.94
C THR A 415 14.71 9.64 -7.65
N PHE A 416 15.61 10.50 -7.19
CA PHE A 416 15.91 11.82 -7.75
C PHE A 416 17.05 11.83 -8.79
N CYS A 417 17.64 10.66 -9.08
CA CYS A 417 18.81 10.56 -9.96
C CYS A 417 18.42 10.70 -11.44
N ARG A 418 18.61 11.85 -12.05
CA ARG A 418 18.36 12.09 -13.48
C ARG A 418 19.18 11.18 -14.41
N PRO A 419 20.50 10.95 -14.18
CA PRO A 419 21.27 10.02 -15.00
C PRO A 419 20.75 8.57 -14.93
N CYS A 420 20.24 8.13 -13.76
CA CYS A 420 19.65 6.80 -13.62
C CYS A 420 18.40 6.65 -14.49
N LYS A 421 17.49 7.64 -14.44
CA LYS A 421 16.29 7.66 -15.29
C LYS A 421 16.61 7.65 -16.78
N ALA A 422 17.61 8.41 -17.19
CA ALA A 422 18.07 8.45 -18.58
C ALA A 422 18.71 7.12 -19.03
N PHE A 423 19.35 6.40 -18.11
CA PHE A 423 20.03 5.14 -18.40
C PHE A 423 19.11 3.92 -18.34
N ALA A 424 17.99 4.01 -17.63
CA ALA A 424 17.09 2.88 -17.37
C ALA A 424 16.71 2.10 -18.66
N ARG A 425 16.31 2.79 -19.73
CA ARG A 425 16.00 2.16 -21.01
C ARG A 425 17.18 1.38 -21.58
N LYS A 426 18.40 1.93 -21.49
CA LYS A 426 19.62 1.25 -21.96
C LYS A 426 19.93 0.03 -21.11
N TYR A 427 19.74 0.13 -19.79
CA TYR A 427 19.95 -0.98 -18.87
C TYR A 427 19.03 -2.17 -19.20
N HIS A 428 17.74 -1.91 -19.48
CA HIS A 428 16.81 -2.93 -19.95
C HIS A 428 17.23 -3.54 -21.30
N GLN A 429 17.62 -2.72 -22.28
CA GLN A 429 18.10 -3.22 -23.57
C GLN A 429 19.35 -4.10 -23.44
N ILE A 430 20.27 -3.76 -22.55
CA ILE A 430 21.43 -4.60 -22.26
C ILE A 430 20.98 -5.92 -21.63
N ALA A 431 20.06 -5.87 -20.67
CA ALA A 431 19.54 -7.05 -20.00
C ALA A 431 18.88 -8.04 -20.98
N GLU A 432 18.10 -7.55 -21.94
CA GLU A 432 17.50 -8.36 -23.01
C GLU A 432 18.56 -9.06 -23.90
N GLN A 433 19.69 -8.40 -24.12
CA GLN A 433 20.78 -8.97 -24.94
C GLN A 433 21.62 -10.01 -24.19
N PHE A 434 21.59 -9.99 -22.84
CA PHE A 434 22.38 -10.87 -22.00
C PHE A 434 21.52 -11.78 -21.11
N PRO A 435 20.71 -12.69 -21.67
CA PRO A 435 19.81 -13.55 -20.88
C PRO A 435 20.53 -14.50 -19.92
N SER A 436 21.83 -14.77 -20.15
CA SER A 436 22.68 -15.54 -19.22
C SER A 436 23.07 -14.79 -17.96
N VAL A 437 22.93 -13.47 -17.94
CA VAL A 437 23.19 -12.59 -16.78
C VAL A 437 21.87 -12.28 -16.08
N LYS A 438 21.86 -12.27 -14.75
CA LYS A 438 20.72 -11.81 -13.97
C LYS A 438 20.85 -10.32 -13.71
N PHE A 439 20.00 -9.51 -14.33
CA PHE A 439 19.95 -8.08 -14.07
C PHE A 439 18.99 -7.75 -12.93
N VAL A 440 19.45 -6.86 -12.04
CA VAL A 440 18.71 -6.45 -10.85
C VAL A 440 18.81 -4.93 -10.70
N TYR A 441 17.72 -4.30 -10.34
CA TYR A 441 17.65 -2.86 -10.05
C TYR A 441 17.19 -2.62 -8.62
N MET A 442 17.73 -1.57 -7.98
CA MET A 442 17.30 -1.12 -6.67
C MET A 442 17.32 0.41 -6.57
N ASN A 443 16.25 0.99 -6.03
CA ASN A 443 16.27 2.37 -5.54
C ASN A 443 16.88 2.40 -4.13
N GLY A 444 18.13 2.80 -4.02
CA GLY A 444 18.87 2.78 -2.75
C GLY A 444 18.40 3.78 -1.69
N ASN A 445 17.42 4.63 -1.99
CA ASN A 445 16.79 5.54 -1.04
C ASN A 445 15.26 5.38 -0.96
N GLU A 446 14.73 4.25 -1.41
CA GLU A 446 13.28 3.99 -1.40
C GLU A 446 12.75 3.78 0.03
N ASN A 447 13.49 3.06 0.86
CA ASN A 447 13.12 2.78 2.24
C ASN A 447 14.37 2.53 3.12
N GLY A 448 14.16 2.28 4.42
CA GLY A 448 15.27 2.04 5.36
C GLY A 448 16.12 0.83 4.99
N SER A 449 15.50 -0.27 4.52
CA SER A 449 16.23 -1.50 4.14
C SER A 449 17.12 -1.28 2.92
N THR A 450 16.60 -0.61 1.87
CA THR A 450 17.40 -0.28 0.68
C THR A 450 18.47 0.75 0.98
N THR A 451 18.22 1.69 1.91
CA THR A 451 19.21 2.69 2.32
C THR A 451 20.40 2.05 3.04
N ILE A 452 20.15 1.09 3.94
CA ILE A 452 21.21 0.33 4.61
C ILE A 452 21.99 -0.50 3.59
N LEU A 453 21.27 -1.24 2.71
CA LEU A 453 21.92 -2.04 1.67
C LEU A 453 22.80 -1.19 0.75
N ALA A 454 22.30 -0.02 0.30
CA ALA A 454 23.06 0.85 -0.60
C ALA A 454 24.28 1.47 0.06
N ARG A 455 24.12 2.04 1.27
CA ARG A 455 25.16 2.84 1.92
C ARG A 455 26.14 2.00 2.74
N ASP A 456 25.61 1.10 3.57
CA ASP A 456 26.39 0.39 4.57
C ASP A 456 26.96 -0.92 4.00
N ASP A 457 26.15 -1.70 3.26
CA ASP A 457 26.60 -2.99 2.73
C ASP A 457 27.35 -2.84 1.40
N LEU A 458 26.85 -2.00 0.47
CA LEU A 458 27.42 -1.84 -0.86
C LEU A 458 28.36 -0.65 -0.99
N GLY A 459 28.32 0.33 -0.09
CA GLY A 459 29.19 1.49 -0.08
C GLY A 459 28.92 2.50 -1.21
N VAL A 460 27.65 2.63 -1.64
CA VAL A 460 27.24 3.53 -2.74
C VAL A 460 27.42 4.99 -2.34
N LYS A 461 28.28 5.72 -3.05
CA LYS A 461 28.54 7.16 -2.88
C LYS A 461 27.91 8.02 -3.96
N SER A 462 27.70 7.48 -5.15
CA SER A 462 27.12 8.16 -6.32
C SER A 462 26.25 7.19 -7.13
N THR A 463 25.30 7.71 -7.92
CA THR A 463 24.37 6.89 -8.72
C THR A 463 24.27 7.39 -10.16
N PRO A 464 24.03 6.47 -11.14
CA PRO A 464 23.89 5.04 -10.96
C PRO A 464 25.21 4.38 -10.57
N SER A 465 25.13 3.33 -9.75
CA SER A 465 26.24 2.44 -9.38
C SER A 465 25.93 1.03 -9.82
N PHE A 466 26.90 0.37 -10.46
CA PHE A 466 26.79 -0.99 -11.00
C PHE A 466 27.72 -1.93 -10.27
N PHE A 467 27.17 -3.06 -9.88
CA PHE A 467 27.90 -4.14 -9.20
C PHE A 467 27.72 -5.44 -9.95
N LEU A 468 28.81 -6.22 -10.09
CA LEU A 468 28.73 -7.58 -10.58
C LEU A 468 29.02 -8.56 -9.43
N PHE A 469 28.16 -9.59 -9.34
CA PHE A 469 28.30 -10.66 -8.35
C PHE A 469 28.26 -12.03 -9.01
N ARG A 470 28.92 -13.00 -8.40
CA ARG A 470 28.78 -14.42 -8.72
C ARG A 470 29.02 -15.24 -7.45
N ALA A 471 28.17 -16.23 -7.21
CA ALA A 471 28.22 -17.06 -6.01
C ALA A 471 28.25 -16.27 -4.67
N GLY A 472 27.60 -15.10 -4.65
CA GLY A 472 27.57 -14.21 -3.48
C GLY A 472 28.79 -13.30 -3.34
N GLU A 473 29.83 -13.48 -4.18
CA GLU A 473 31.03 -12.65 -4.15
C GLU A 473 30.90 -11.45 -5.10
N LYS A 474 31.33 -10.27 -4.64
CA LYS A 474 31.40 -9.04 -5.45
C LYS A 474 32.64 -9.08 -6.33
N LEU A 475 32.42 -9.14 -7.65
CA LEU A 475 33.49 -9.25 -8.64
C LEU A 475 33.91 -7.89 -9.19
N HIS A 476 32.99 -6.93 -9.30
CA HIS A 476 33.25 -5.63 -9.91
C HIS A 476 32.33 -4.56 -9.34
N PHE A 477 32.80 -3.32 -9.40
CA PHE A 477 32.03 -2.14 -9.06
C PHE A 477 32.47 -0.95 -9.92
N HIS A 478 31.53 -0.21 -10.45
CA HIS A 478 31.76 1.14 -10.97
C HIS A 478 30.52 2.01 -10.83
N SER A 479 30.72 3.34 -10.92
CA SER A 479 29.64 4.32 -10.97
C SER A 479 29.65 5.09 -12.29
N GLY A 480 28.49 5.65 -12.63
CA GLY A 480 28.28 6.47 -13.84
C GLY A 480 27.52 5.73 -14.95
N ALA A 481 26.68 6.46 -15.68
CA ALA A 481 25.76 5.96 -16.71
C ALA A 481 26.45 5.79 -18.09
N LYS A 482 27.57 5.07 -18.14
CA LYS A 482 28.30 4.77 -19.39
C LYS A 482 28.03 3.33 -19.84
N GLU A 483 27.29 3.14 -20.95
CA GLU A 483 26.90 1.85 -21.48
C GLU A 483 28.10 0.95 -21.81
N GLU A 484 29.11 1.50 -22.49
CA GLU A 484 30.30 0.77 -22.90
C GLU A 484 31.02 0.17 -21.69
N ARG A 485 31.17 0.95 -20.62
CA ARG A 485 31.81 0.48 -19.38
C ARG A 485 31.06 -0.67 -18.73
N LEU A 486 29.74 -0.62 -18.74
CA LEU A 486 28.92 -1.72 -18.21
C LEU A 486 29.08 -2.98 -19.07
N ARG A 487 29.04 -2.86 -20.39
CA ARG A 487 29.25 -3.98 -21.33
C ARG A 487 30.63 -4.60 -21.20
N ASN A 488 31.66 -3.80 -21.07
CA ASN A 488 33.04 -4.27 -20.86
C ASN A 488 33.18 -5.00 -19.53
N ALA A 489 32.57 -4.49 -18.46
CA ALA A 489 32.55 -5.15 -17.17
C ALA A 489 31.84 -6.51 -17.23
N ILE A 490 30.67 -6.59 -17.88
CA ILE A 490 29.96 -7.84 -18.09
C ILE A 490 30.83 -8.81 -18.89
N ASN A 491 31.42 -8.37 -20.04
CA ASN A 491 32.28 -9.20 -20.87
C ASN A 491 33.47 -9.78 -20.08
N ARG A 492 34.11 -8.97 -19.24
CA ARG A 492 35.26 -9.35 -18.43
C ARG A 492 34.96 -10.46 -17.42
N HIS A 493 33.74 -10.47 -16.89
CA HIS A 493 33.33 -11.42 -15.86
C HIS A 493 32.45 -12.57 -16.36
N MET A 494 32.15 -12.63 -17.69
CA MET A 494 31.48 -13.78 -18.29
C MET A 494 32.46 -14.91 -18.57
N ARG A 495 32.03 -16.15 -18.30
CA ARG A 495 32.77 -17.36 -18.60
C ARG A 495 32.68 -17.69 -20.08
N ASP A 496 33.56 -18.59 -20.54
CA ASP A 496 33.46 -19.11 -21.88
C ASP A 496 32.13 -19.87 -22.08
N GLY A 497 31.45 -19.57 -23.19
CA GLY A 497 30.14 -20.12 -23.50
C GLY A 497 28.95 -19.36 -22.90
N GLU A 498 29.16 -18.39 -22.00
CA GLU A 498 28.06 -17.54 -21.45
C GLU A 498 27.70 -16.35 -22.35
N TRP A 499 28.56 -15.99 -23.32
CA TRP A 499 28.30 -14.87 -24.23
C TRP A 499 27.15 -15.19 -25.17
N PRO A 500 26.05 -14.45 -25.14
CA PRO A 500 24.86 -14.78 -25.91
C PRO A 500 24.98 -14.33 -27.37
N ALA A 501 24.41 -15.10 -28.28
CA ALA A 501 24.36 -14.75 -29.70
C ALA A 501 23.63 -13.44 -29.97
N LEU A 502 22.64 -13.08 -29.14
CA LEU A 502 21.87 -11.82 -29.21
C LEU A 502 22.73 -10.58 -29.00
N ALA A 503 23.85 -10.70 -28.28
CA ALA A 503 24.77 -9.58 -28.05
C ALA A 503 25.79 -9.40 -29.22
N GLY A 504 25.68 -10.22 -30.25
CA GLY A 504 26.62 -10.22 -31.39
C GLY A 504 27.95 -10.90 -31.07
N PRO A 505 28.99 -10.72 -31.92
CA PRO A 505 30.32 -11.31 -31.68
C PRO A 505 30.91 -10.80 -30.36
N ARG A 506 31.48 -11.68 -29.55
CA ARG A 506 32.15 -11.30 -28.31
C ARG A 506 33.35 -10.41 -28.62
N PRO A 507 33.37 -9.15 -28.12
CA PRO A 507 34.52 -8.28 -28.30
C PRO A 507 35.71 -8.78 -27.48
N PRO A 508 36.96 -8.38 -27.83
CA PRO A 508 38.11 -8.67 -27.00
C PRO A 508 37.90 -8.25 -25.56
N VAL A 509 38.34 -9.08 -24.63
CA VAL A 509 38.30 -8.74 -23.19
C VAL A 509 39.44 -7.77 -22.91
N ILE A 510 39.12 -6.53 -22.54
CA ILE A 510 40.09 -5.53 -22.13
C ILE A 510 40.18 -5.45 -20.60
N SER A 511 41.36 -5.19 -20.08
CA SER A 511 41.56 -5.00 -18.66
C SER A 511 40.92 -3.66 -18.19
N GLU A 512 40.65 -3.54 -16.89
CA GLU A 512 40.11 -2.30 -16.32
C GLU A 512 41.07 -1.11 -16.49
N ASP A 513 42.39 -1.37 -16.40
CA ASP A 513 43.44 -0.37 -16.59
C ASP A 513 43.49 0.14 -18.05
N GLU A 514 43.32 -0.75 -19.02
CA GLU A 514 43.24 -0.36 -20.44
C GLU A 514 42.00 0.49 -20.72
N GLU A 515 40.85 0.11 -20.14
CA GLU A 515 39.60 0.84 -20.26
C GLU A 515 39.72 2.26 -19.67
N LEU A 516 40.32 2.40 -18.48
CA LEU A 516 40.53 3.69 -17.83
C LEU A 516 41.51 4.58 -18.60
N ARG A 517 42.58 4.00 -19.19
CA ARG A 517 43.50 4.75 -20.05
C ARG A 517 42.82 5.23 -21.35
N ALA A 518 42.00 4.40 -21.97
CA ALA A 518 41.24 4.76 -23.16
C ALA A 518 40.22 5.89 -22.86
N ALA A 519 39.53 5.82 -21.72
CA ALA A 519 38.59 6.85 -21.29
C ALA A 519 39.30 8.20 -21.00
N ALA A 520 40.46 8.17 -20.34
CA ALA A 520 41.27 9.38 -20.08
C ALA A 520 41.83 10.02 -21.35
N ALA A 521 42.21 9.21 -22.33
CA ALA A 521 42.65 9.70 -23.64
C ALA A 521 41.51 10.37 -24.44
N ALA A 522 40.28 9.82 -24.35
CA ALA A 522 39.11 10.39 -25.02
C ALA A 522 38.60 11.70 -24.37
N GLU A 523 38.85 11.92 -23.07
CA GLU A 523 38.51 13.20 -22.38
C GLU A 523 39.58 14.31 -22.61
N ALA A 524 40.76 13.94 -23.12
CA ALA A 524 41.85 14.87 -23.39
C ALA A 524 41.85 15.43 -24.86
N THR A 525 40.97 14.90 -25.71
CA THR A 525 40.72 15.32 -27.09
C THR A 525 39.41 16.06 -27.21
#